data_6f2d6f53f205ebea31618b75ac74a1ab
#
_entry.id   6f2d6f53f205ebea31618b75ac74a1ab
#
_cell.length_a   1.000
_cell.length_b   1.000
_cell.length_c   1.000
_cell.angle_alpha   90.00
_cell.angle_beta   90.00
_cell.angle_gamma   90.00
#
_symmetry.space_group_name_H-M   'P 1'
#
loop_
_entity.id
_entity.type
_entity.pdbx_description
1 polymer ?
#
loop_
_entity_poly.entity_id
_entity_poly.type
_entity_poly.pdbx_seq_one_letter_code
_entity_poly.pdbx_strand_id
1 'polypeptide(L)'
;TYHGANRLGANSLLSASVDGWFTLPFTIPNYLADHLNEDKLAEDSAEAQEAVQKSQERIDKLMQVHGDDPHGPSHYHRQLGDLLYFGCGVSRNVEDLKDTIEKIRALRDDFWKNVRIPGEANDMNQVLEYGLRVADYLDLGELMCIDALDRDESCGAHFREDHLSEEGEAERDDENWCFVSAWEPGENKNEFIRHAEPLYLSLIHI
;
A
#
# COMPACT_ATOMS: atom_id res chain seq x y z
N THR A 1 -4.25 -2.94 6.89
CA THR A 1 -3.28 -3.47 7.87
C THR A 1 -3.95 -4.09 9.08
N TYR A 2 -4.87 -3.39 9.72
CA TYR A 2 -5.47 -3.82 10.98
C TYR A 2 -6.24 -5.15 10.90
N HIS A 3 -6.92 -5.41 9.82
CA HIS A 3 -7.69 -6.63 9.62
C HIS A 3 -6.99 -7.65 8.71
N GLY A 4 -5.96 -7.25 8.00
CA GLY A 4 -5.32 -8.11 7.00
C GLY A 4 -6.32 -8.69 6.00
N ALA A 5 -6.17 -9.95 5.68
CA ALA A 5 -7.10 -10.70 4.84
C ALA A 5 -8.38 -11.15 5.57
N ASN A 6 -8.49 -10.94 6.87
CA ASN A 6 -9.50 -11.55 7.75
C ASN A 6 -10.69 -10.61 8.07
N ARG A 7 -11.07 -9.72 7.19
CA ARG A 7 -12.27 -8.93 7.40
C ARG A 7 -13.51 -9.69 6.96
N LEU A 8 -14.04 -10.50 7.85
CA LEU A 8 -15.30 -11.22 7.65
C LEU A 8 -16.39 -10.51 8.45
N GLY A 9 -17.52 -10.17 7.88
CA GLY A 9 -18.72 -9.55 8.43
C GLY A 9 -18.60 -8.77 9.76
N ALA A 10 -19.05 -7.55 9.80
CA ALA A 10 -19.20 -6.64 10.96
C ALA A 10 -17.97 -6.36 11.85
N ASN A 11 -16.92 -7.18 11.85
CA ASN A 11 -15.76 -7.01 12.74
C ASN A 11 -14.99 -5.70 12.52
N SER A 12 -14.94 -5.18 11.29
CA SER A 12 -14.27 -3.90 11.04
C SER A 12 -15.01 -2.70 11.63
N LEU A 13 -16.35 -2.73 11.61
CA LEU A 13 -17.15 -1.68 12.23
C LEU A 13 -17.04 -1.75 13.76
N LEU A 14 -17.03 -2.96 14.31
CA LEU A 14 -16.83 -3.17 15.74
C LEU A 14 -15.44 -2.65 16.18
N SER A 15 -14.38 -3.00 15.45
CA SER A 15 -13.02 -2.53 15.74
C SER A 15 -12.91 -1.02 15.65
N ALA A 16 -13.43 -0.40 14.59
CA ALA A 16 -13.42 1.05 14.46
C ALA A 16 -14.14 1.75 15.61
N SER A 17 -15.25 1.18 16.09
CA SER A 17 -15.99 1.70 17.22
C SER A 17 -15.20 1.54 18.53
N VAL A 18 -14.60 0.38 18.77
CA VAL A 18 -13.78 0.13 19.96
C VAL A 18 -12.54 1.03 19.95
N ASP A 19 -11.83 1.12 18.84
CA ASP A 19 -10.65 1.97 18.74
C ASP A 19 -10.99 3.45 18.95
N GLY A 20 -12.03 3.95 18.30
CA GLY A 20 -12.43 5.34 18.42
C GLY A 20 -12.94 5.74 19.81
N TRP A 21 -13.58 4.83 20.55
CA TRP A 21 -14.18 5.13 21.85
C TRP A 21 -13.31 4.76 23.04
N PHE A 22 -12.53 3.69 22.95
CA PHE A 22 -11.82 3.14 24.09
C PHE A 22 -10.30 3.15 23.92
N THR A 23 -9.79 2.78 22.75
CA THR A 23 -8.35 2.59 22.56
C THR A 23 -7.64 3.91 22.29
N LEU A 24 -8.00 4.63 21.23
CA LEU A 24 -7.30 5.85 20.82
C LEU A 24 -7.36 6.98 21.86
N PRO A 25 -8.51 7.26 22.53
CA PRO A 25 -8.59 8.31 23.53
C PRO A 25 -7.67 8.12 24.73
N PHE A 26 -7.29 6.88 25.02
CA PHE A 26 -6.39 6.57 26.14
C PHE A 26 -4.97 6.27 25.67
N THR A 27 -4.81 5.56 24.58
CA THR A 27 -3.48 5.14 24.07
C THR A 27 -2.67 6.33 23.59
N ILE A 28 -3.26 7.23 22.80
CA ILE A 28 -2.55 8.40 22.26
C ILE A 28 -2.12 9.36 23.40
N PRO A 29 -3.02 9.79 24.31
CA PRO A 29 -2.62 10.64 25.41
C PRO A 29 -1.58 10.03 26.33
N ASN A 30 -1.69 8.73 26.64
CA ASN A 30 -0.70 8.04 27.47
C ASN A 30 0.66 7.96 26.80
N TYR A 31 0.69 7.63 25.51
CA TYR A 31 1.93 7.58 24.72
C TYR A 31 2.61 8.94 24.62
N LEU A 32 1.84 10.02 24.49
CA LEU A 32 2.35 11.36 24.35
C LEU A 32 2.60 12.08 25.69
N ALA A 33 2.20 11.49 26.83
CA ALA A 33 2.25 12.17 28.13
C ALA A 33 3.65 12.68 28.51
N ASP A 34 4.67 11.87 28.23
CA ASP A 34 6.07 12.21 28.50
C ASP A 34 6.71 13.13 27.45
N HIS A 35 6.04 13.30 26.29
CA HIS A 35 6.53 14.04 25.13
C HIS A 35 5.85 15.42 24.95
N LEU A 36 4.88 15.76 25.81
CA LEU A 36 4.11 17.02 25.68
C LEU A 36 4.96 18.28 25.80
N ASN A 37 6.10 18.21 26.49
CA ASN A 37 7.02 19.33 26.74
C ASN A 37 8.30 19.24 25.88
N GLU A 38 8.39 18.30 24.96
CA GLU A 38 9.51 18.23 24.03
C GLU A 38 9.47 19.39 23.04
N ASP A 39 10.65 19.85 22.64
CA ASP A 39 10.77 20.88 21.64
C ASP A 39 10.20 20.38 20.30
N LYS A 40 9.39 21.23 19.66
CA LYS A 40 8.88 20.94 18.33
C LYS A 40 10.02 20.96 17.33
N LEU A 41 9.92 20.11 16.31
CA LEU A 41 10.83 20.17 15.18
C LEU A 41 10.81 21.59 14.57
N ALA A 42 11.96 22.22 14.52
CA ALA A 42 12.08 23.57 13.95
C ALA A 42 11.88 23.51 12.42
N GLU A 43 11.18 24.50 11.87
CA GLU A 43 10.92 24.58 10.43
C GLU A 43 12.21 24.69 9.59
N ASP A 44 13.27 25.23 10.19
CA ASP A 44 14.60 25.39 9.61
C ASP A 44 15.56 24.22 9.94
N SER A 45 15.08 23.17 10.61
CA SER A 45 15.90 21.98 10.85
C SER A 45 16.27 21.28 9.54
N ALA A 46 17.38 20.56 9.54
CA ALA A 46 17.87 19.84 8.37
C ALA A 46 16.85 18.80 7.88
N GLU A 47 16.19 18.10 8.81
CA GLU A 47 15.19 17.07 8.54
C GLU A 47 13.94 17.68 7.89
N ALA A 48 13.47 18.83 8.38
CA ALA A 48 12.32 19.53 7.80
C ALA A 48 12.63 20.03 6.38
N GLN A 49 13.81 20.62 6.19
CA GLN A 49 14.24 21.10 4.88
C GLN A 49 14.44 19.95 3.88
N GLU A 50 15.01 18.83 4.29
CA GLU A 50 15.15 17.64 3.45
C GLU A 50 13.78 17.09 3.01
N ALA A 51 12.80 17.03 3.90
CA ALA A 51 11.46 16.59 3.59
C ALA A 51 10.76 17.51 2.57
N VAL A 52 10.91 18.83 2.74
CA VAL A 52 10.38 19.83 1.79
C VAL A 52 11.07 19.67 0.42
N GLN A 53 12.40 19.55 0.40
CA GLN A 53 13.15 19.39 -0.82
C GLN A 53 12.74 18.13 -1.58
N LYS A 54 12.65 16.98 -0.93
CA LYS A 54 12.19 15.72 -1.54
C LYS A 54 10.78 15.84 -2.15
N SER A 55 9.89 16.54 -1.44
CA SER A 55 8.53 16.78 -1.92
C SER A 55 8.53 17.66 -3.16
N GLN A 56 9.34 18.73 -3.17
CA GLN A 56 9.46 19.62 -4.33
C GLN A 56 10.08 18.92 -5.54
N GLU A 57 11.15 18.15 -5.34
CA GLU A 57 11.77 17.36 -6.41
C GLU A 57 10.79 16.39 -7.05
N ARG A 58 9.90 15.78 -6.27
CA ARG A 58 8.86 14.89 -6.77
C ARG A 58 7.80 15.63 -7.60
N ILE A 59 7.39 16.82 -7.15
CA ILE A 59 6.47 17.69 -7.89
C ILE A 59 7.11 18.11 -9.21
N ASP A 60 8.34 18.61 -9.17
CA ASP A 60 9.07 19.10 -10.34
C ASP A 60 9.27 17.98 -11.36
N LYS A 61 9.63 16.78 -10.90
CA LYS A 61 9.75 15.59 -11.74
C LYS A 61 8.43 15.29 -12.47
N LEU A 62 7.30 15.33 -11.78
CA LEU A 62 6.01 15.05 -12.37
C LEU A 62 5.57 16.11 -13.38
N MET A 63 5.81 17.39 -13.07
CA MET A 63 5.49 18.52 -13.96
C MET A 63 6.37 18.59 -15.20
N GLN A 64 7.57 18.01 -15.17
CA GLN A 64 8.53 18.00 -16.28
C GLN A 64 8.36 16.80 -17.22
N VAL A 65 7.39 15.93 -16.98
CA VAL A 65 7.13 14.79 -17.89
C VAL A 65 6.54 15.30 -19.20
N HIS A 66 7.26 15.04 -20.31
CA HIS A 66 6.88 15.44 -21.67
C HIS A 66 7.15 14.29 -22.64
N GLY A 67 6.32 13.25 -22.59
CA GLY A 67 6.44 12.12 -23.50
C GLY A 67 5.72 12.32 -24.84
N ASP A 68 5.92 11.39 -25.75
CA ASP A 68 5.35 11.42 -27.10
C ASP A 68 3.88 10.98 -27.16
N ASP A 69 3.41 10.23 -26.15
CA ASP A 69 2.03 9.75 -26.03
C ASP A 69 1.40 10.19 -24.68
N PRO A 70 1.04 11.47 -24.55
CA PRO A 70 0.64 12.05 -23.26
C PRO A 70 -0.76 11.65 -22.85
N HIS A 71 -0.87 11.09 -21.63
CA HIS A 71 -2.13 10.74 -21.00
C HIS A 71 -2.31 11.42 -19.63
N GLY A 72 -3.53 11.77 -19.27
CA GLY A 72 -3.84 12.27 -17.92
C GLY A 72 -3.75 11.18 -16.84
N PRO A 73 -3.59 11.54 -15.55
CA PRO A 73 -3.47 10.58 -14.46
C PRO A 73 -4.63 9.56 -14.38
N SER A 74 -5.84 9.97 -14.78
CA SER A 74 -7.02 9.09 -14.77
C SER A 74 -6.91 7.89 -15.71
N HIS A 75 -6.13 8.01 -16.78
CA HIS A 75 -5.86 6.91 -17.70
C HIS A 75 -5.08 5.80 -16.97
N TYR A 76 -3.99 6.15 -16.32
CA TYR A 76 -3.16 5.23 -15.56
C TYR A 76 -3.88 4.62 -14.37
N HIS A 77 -4.68 5.42 -13.66
CA HIS A 77 -5.47 4.93 -12.54
C HIS A 77 -6.48 3.85 -12.96
N ARG A 78 -7.14 4.03 -14.12
CA ARG A 78 -8.08 3.01 -14.63
C ARG A 78 -7.36 1.75 -15.06
N GLN A 79 -6.24 1.86 -15.78
CA GLN A 79 -5.45 0.69 -16.18
C GLN A 79 -4.93 -0.08 -14.97
N LEU A 80 -4.41 0.62 -13.95
CA LEU A 80 -4.02 -0.01 -12.69
C LEU A 80 -5.20 -0.73 -12.03
N GLY A 81 -6.37 -0.08 -12.01
CA GLY A 81 -7.60 -0.67 -11.47
C GLY A 81 -7.98 -1.97 -12.17
N ASP A 82 -7.92 -1.99 -13.51
CA ASP A 82 -8.20 -3.19 -14.30
C ASP A 82 -7.15 -4.30 -14.03
N LEU A 83 -5.87 -3.96 -14.00
CA LEU A 83 -4.80 -4.91 -13.69
C LEU A 83 -4.99 -5.55 -12.30
N LEU A 84 -5.28 -4.75 -11.28
CA LEU A 84 -5.49 -5.25 -9.93
C LEU A 84 -6.79 -6.05 -9.80
N TYR A 85 -7.85 -5.63 -10.49
CA TYR A 85 -9.14 -6.32 -10.43
C TYR A 85 -9.06 -7.73 -11.00
N PHE A 86 -8.39 -7.91 -12.13
CA PHE A 86 -8.28 -9.21 -12.78
C PHE A 86 -7.11 -10.05 -12.28
N GLY A 87 -5.99 -9.46 -11.92
CA GLY A 87 -4.76 -10.19 -11.58
C GLY A 87 -4.47 -10.31 -10.09
N CYS A 88 -5.07 -9.45 -9.24
CA CYS A 88 -4.89 -9.48 -7.78
C CYS A 88 -6.23 -9.35 -7.04
N GLY A 89 -7.32 -9.81 -7.65
CA GLY A 89 -8.65 -9.86 -7.04
C GLY A 89 -8.73 -10.82 -5.85
N VAL A 90 -9.94 -11.31 -5.53
CA VAL A 90 -10.13 -12.24 -4.42
C VAL A 90 -9.52 -13.60 -4.73
N SER A 91 -9.84 -14.18 -5.91
CA SER A 91 -9.24 -15.42 -6.40
C SER A 91 -7.93 -15.10 -7.09
N ARG A 92 -6.87 -15.78 -6.71
CA ARG A 92 -5.49 -15.46 -7.09
C ARG A 92 -4.73 -16.72 -7.49
N ASN A 93 -3.92 -16.61 -8.51
CA ASN A 93 -2.97 -17.67 -8.88
C ASN A 93 -1.57 -17.06 -9.15
N VAL A 94 -0.56 -17.90 -9.09
CA VAL A 94 0.85 -17.49 -9.20
C VAL A 94 1.16 -16.84 -10.54
N GLU A 95 0.59 -17.36 -11.64
CA GLU A 95 0.88 -16.89 -12.99
C GLU A 95 0.31 -15.49 -13.21
N ASP A 96 -0.97 -15.28 -12.86
CA ASP A 96 -1.62 -13.99 -12.99
C ASP A 96 -0.99 -12.92 -12.09
N LEU A 97 -0.59 -13.27 -10.87
CA LEU A 97 0.11 -12.36 -9.97
C LEU A 97 1.45 -11.90 -10.55
N LYS A 98 2.26 -12.83 -11.08
CA LYS A 98 3.55 -12.50 -11.70
C LYS A 98 3.38 -11.64 -12.95
N ASP A 99 2.45 -11.98 -13.83
CA ASP A 99 2.15 -11.20 -15.03
C ASP A 99 1.64 -9.80 -14.68
N THR A 100 0.80 -9.69 -13.65
CA THR A 100 0.28 -8.41 -13.15
C THR A 100 1.38 -7.52 -12.60
N ILE A 101 2.32 -8.06 -11.83
CA ILE A 101 3.49 -7.33 -11.33
C ILE A 101 4.27 -6.71 -12.51
N GLU A 102 4.58 -7.50 -13.53
CA GLU A 102 5.31 -7.01 -14.70
C GLU A 102 4.53 -5.93 -15.47
N LYS A 103 3.22 -6.10 -15.62
CA LYS A 103 2.35 -5.10 -16.26
C LYS A 103 2.25 -3.80 -15.45
N ILE A 104 2.19 -3.87 -14.12
CA ILE A 104 2.20 -2.68 -13.26
C ILE A 104 3.55 -1.95 -13.38
N ARG A 105 4.66 -2.68 -13.42
CA ARG A 105 6.00 -2.10 -13.64
C ARG A 105 6.07 -1.35 -14.96
N ALA A 106 5.60 -1.97 -16.03
CA ALA A 106 5.55 -1.34 -17.36
C ALA A 106 4.62 -0.11 -17.36
N LEU A 107 3.46 -0.18 -16.72
CA LEU A 107 2.52 0.93 -16.59
C LEU A 107 3.14 2.09 -15.79
N ARG A 108 3.88 1.80 -14.72
CA ARG A 108 4.60 2.81 -13.93
C ARG A 108 5.72 3.47 -14.74
N ASP A 109 6.47 2.70 -15.53
CA ASP A 109 7.51 3.26 -16.39
C ASP A 109 6.91 4.15 -17.47
N ASP A 110 5.77 3.76 -18.04
CA ASP A 110 5.03 4.59 -18.99
C ASP A 110 4.45 5.85 -18.34
N PHE A 111 3.91 5.74 -17.12
CA PHE A 111 3.44 6.89 -16.34
C PHE A 111 4.53 7.95 -16.19
N TRP A 112 5.72 7.57 -15.74
CA TRP A 112 6.83 8.50 -15.52
C TRP A 112 7.46 9.03 -16.82
N LYS A 113 7.11 8.45 -17.95
CA LYS A 113 7.53 8.90 -19.28
C LYS A 113 6.50 9.79 -19.96
N ASN A 114 5.22 9.51 -19.80
CA ASN A 114 4.16 10.04 -20.65
C ASN A 114 3.01 10.75 -19.89
N VAL A 115 2.97 10.70 -18.54
CA VAL A 115 1.89 11.38 -17.82
C VAL A 115 1.90 12.88 -18.11
N ARG A 116 0.73 13.46 -18.31
CA ARG A 116 0.58 14.89 -18.52
C ARG A 116 -0.22 15.54 -17.41
N ILE A 117 0.41 16.52 -16.77
CA ILE A 117 -0.20 17.37 -15.75
C ILE A 117 -0.38 18.77 -16.34
N PRO A 118 -1.60 19.19 -16.69
CA PRO A 118 -1.86 20.56 -17.11
C PRO A 118 -1.81 21.54 -15.94
N GLY A 119 -1.57 22.81 -16.22
CA GLY A 119 -1.51 23.87 -15.21
C GLY A 119 -0.12 24.07 -14.65
N GLU A 120 -0.01 24.80 -13.54
CA GLU A 120 1.22 25.15 -12.87
C GLU A 120 1.32 24.50 -11.48
N ALA A 121 2.54 24.31 -11.00
CA ALA A 121 2.80 23.67 -9.71
C ALA A 121 2.41 24.59 -8.52
N ASN A 122 2.45 25.90 -8.70
CA ASN A 122 2.19 26.89 -7.66
C ASN A 122 0.71 27.26 -7.50
N ASP A 123 -0.15 26.76 -8.39
CA ASP A 123 -1.58 26.95 -8.31
C ASP A 123 -2.26 25.80 -7.55
N MET A 124 -3.54 25.98 -7.20
CA MET A 124 -4.37 24.90 -6.69
C MET A 124 -4.66 23.90 -7.83
N ASN A 125 -3.70 23.04 -8.11
CA ASN A 125 -3.72 22.10 -9.22
C ASN A 125 -4.21 20.71 -8.77
N GLN A 126 -5.51 20.46 -8.89
CA GLN A 126 -6.10 19.15 -8.54
C GLN A 126 -5.57 18.00 -9.41
N VAL A 127 -5.16 18.27 -10.65
CA VAL A 127 -4.59 17.23 -11.52
C VAL A 127 -3.19 16.84 -11.06
N LEU A 128 -2.41 17.79 -10.56
CA LEU A 128 -1.11 17.52 -9.96
C LEU A 128 -1.25 16.64 -8.71
N GLU A 129 -2.16 17.01 -7.81
CA GLU A 129 -2.44 16.25 -6.60
C GLU A 129 -2.89 14.82 -6.95
N TYR A 130 -3.77 14.69 -7.93
CA TYR A 130 -4.20 13.38 -8.41
C TYR A 130 -3.06 12.58 -9.08
N GLY A 131 -2.21 13.23 -9.83
CA GLY A 131 -1.03 12.61 -10.43
C GLY A 131 -0.06 12.03 -9.39
N LEU A 132 0.19 12.78 -8.31
CA LEU A 132 1.01 12.32 -7.19
C LEU A 132 0.41 11.08 -6.51
N ARG A 133 -0.90 11.05 -6.30
CA ARG A 133 -1.60 9.87 -5.74
C ARG A 133 -1.54 8.67 -6.68
N VAL A 134 -1.68 8.88 -7.99
CA VAL A 134 -1.59 7.77 -8.95
C VAL A 134 -0.19 7.16 -8.95
N ALA A 135 0.86 7.99 -8.80
CA ALA A 135 2.22 7.49 -8.62
C ALA A 135 2.32 6.57 -7.39
N ASP A 136 1.74 6.98 -6.23
CA ASP A 136 1.70 6.16 -5.02
C ASP A 136 0.88 4.87 -5.20
N TYR A 137 -0.23 4.94 -5.94
CA TYR A 137 -1.06 3.76 -6.21
C TYR A 137 -0.37 2.73 -7.10
N LEU A 138 0.49 3.16 -8.03
CA LEU A 138 1.29 2.26 -8.86
C LEU A 138 2.29 1.49 -8.00
N ASP A 139 2.96 2.15 -7.06
CA ASP A 139 3.90 1.51 -6.14
C ASP A 139 3.16 0.59 -5.16
N LEU A 140 2.05 1.04 -4.58
CA LEU A 140 1.23 0.24 -3.67
C LEU A 140 0.60 -0.97 -4.38
N GLY A 141 0.14 -0.82 -5.62
CA GLY A 141 -0.44 -1.89 -6.42
C GLY A 141 0.56 -3.01 -6.71
N GLU A 142 1.81 -2.65 -7.05
CA GLU A 142 2.89 -3.63 -7.18
C GLU A 142 3.13 -4.38 -5.86
N LEU A 143 3.25 -3.65 -4.75
CA LEU A 143 3.49 -4.25 -3.44
C LEU A 143 2.35 -5.18 -3.01
N MET A 144 1.09 -4.82 -3.30
CA MET A 144 -0.06 -5.70 -3.03
C MET A 144 0.03 -7.03 -3.79
N CYS A 145 0.49 -7.01 -5.04
CA CYS A 145 0.68 -8.23 -5.82
C CYS A 145 1.87 -9.06 -5.31
N ILE A 146 2.96 -8.40 -4.90
CA ILE A 146 4.14 -9.05 -4.31
C ILE A 146 3.77 -9.73 -2.99
N ASP A 147 3.07 -9.03 -2.09
CA ASP A 147 2.61 -9.59 -0.82
C ASP A 147 1.65 -10.77 -1.04
N ALA A 148 0.73 -10.66 -2.00
CA ALA A 148 -0.18 -11.74 -2.36
C ALA A 148 0.54 -12.97 -2.98
N LEU A 149 1.62 -12.74 -3.72
CA LEU A 149 2.45 -13.79 -4.30
C LEU A 149 3.31 -14.48 -3.25
N ASP A 150 3.85 -13.69 -2.31
CA ASP A 150 4.72 -14.18 -1.23
C ASP A 150 3.93 -15.02 -0.22
N ARG A 151 2.69 -14.64 0.12
CA ARG A 151 1.86 -15.37 1.08
C ARG A 151 1.29 -16.66 0.48
N ASP A 152 1.92 -17.75 0.82
CA ASP A 152 1.70 -19.09 0.24
C ASP A 152 0.68 -19.90 1.04
N GLU A 153 -0.51 -19.36 1.23
CA GLU A 153 -1.68 -19.95 1.89
C GLU A 153 -2.97 -19.32 1.36
N SER A 154 -4.13 -19.85 1.72
CA SER A 154 -5.41 -19.17 1.60
C SER A 154 -5.93 -18.75 2.97
N CYS A 155 -6.13 -17.45 3.20
CA CYS A 155 -6.61 -16.92 4.47
C CYS A 155 -7.57 -15.75 4.27
N GLY A 156 -8.82 -15.90 4.67
CA GLY A 156 -9.83 -14.86 4.54
C GLY A 156 -10.10 -14.45 3.09
N ALA A 157 -9.90 -13.16 2.76
CA ALA A 157 -10.06 -12.64 1.40
C ALA A 157 -8.83 -12.90 0.50
N HIS A 158 -7.74 -13.41 1.05
CA HIS A 158 -6.61 -13.91 0.28
C HIS A 158 -6.87 -15.37 -0.10
N PHE A 159 -7.39 -15.56 -1.28
CA PHE A 159 -7.78 -16.89 -1.79
C PHE A 159 -6.86 -17.30 -2.92
N ARG A 160 -5.97 -18.25 -2.63
CA ARG A 160 -5.02 -18.83 -3.56
C ARG A 160 -5.61 -20.10 -4.16
N GLU A 161 -5.73 -20.15 -5.49
CA GLU A 161 -6.31 -21.30 -6.21
C GLU A 161 -5.47 -22.58 -6.08
N ASP A 162 -4.19 -22.43 -5.73
CA ASP A 162 -3.24 -23.52 -5.46
C ASP A 162 -3.21 -23.98 -4.00
N HIS A 163 -3.96 -23.31 -3.09
CA HIS A 163 -4.09 -23.63 -1.68
C HIS A 163 -5.55 -23.83 -1.28
N LEU A 164 -6.11 -24.94 -1.76
CA LEU A 164 -7.49 -25.38 -1.50
C LEU A 164 -7.53 -26.80 -0.98
N SER A 165 -8.47 -27.08 -0.07
CA SER A 165 -8.80 -28.44 0.36
C SER A 165 -9.39 -29.27 -0.79
N GLU A 166 -9.56 -30.59 -0.57
CA GLU A 166 -10.22 -31.48 -1.53
C GLU A 166 -11.66 -31.05 -1.84
N GLU A 167 -12.33 -30.34 -0.91
CA GLU A 167 -13.68 -29.82 -1.09
C GLU A 167 -13.68 -28.41 -1.74
N GLY A 168 -12.52 -27.83 -2.05
CA GLY A 168 -12.38 -26.50 -2.64
C GLY A 168 -12.48 -25.34 -1.67
N GLU A 169 -12.35 -25.61 -0.37
CA GLU A 169 -12.31 -24.60 0.69
C GLU A 169 -10.89 -24.03 0.84
N ALA A 170 -10.80 -22.79 1.34
CA ALA A 170 -9.53 -22.12 1.59
C ALA A 170 -8.68 -22.90 2.62
N GLU A 171 -7.46 -23.22 2.26
CA GLU A 171 -6.53 -23.94 3.11
C GLU A 171 -5.49 -22.97 3.71
N ARG A 172 -5.58 -22.83 5.05
CA ARG A 172 -4.66 -22.01 5.85
C ARG A 172 -3.44 -22.81 6.27
N ASP A 173 -2.34 -22.13 6.42
CA ASP A 173 -1.11 -22.69 6.98
C ASP A 173 -0.67 -21.88 8.20
N ASP A 174 -1.37 -22.07 9.33
CA ASP A 174 -1.09 -21.34 10.58
C ASP A 174 0.29 -21.67 11.18
N GLU A 175 0.91 -22.78 10.78
CA GLU A 175 2.24 -23.16 11.25
C GLU A 175 3.32 -22.26 10.65
N ASN A 176 3.20 -21.96 9.36
CA ASN A 176 4.22 -21.20 8.63
C ASN A 176 3.86 -19.74 8.42
N TRP A 177 2.55 -19.37 8.47
CA TRP A 177 2.07 -18.03 8.09
C TRP A 177 1.41 -17.25 9.23
N CYS A 178 1.56 -17.67 10.50
CA CYS A 178 1.03 -16.92 11.65
C CYS A 178 1.90 -15.70 12.00
N PHE A 179 2.03 -14.77 11.06
CA PHE A 179 2.77 -13.51 11.22
C PHE A 179 2.19 -12.39 10.37
N VAL A 180 2.56 -11.15 10.69
CA VAL A 180 2.33 -9.97 9.85
C VAL A 180 3.58 -9.69 9.03
N SER A 181 3.40 -9.44 7.73
CA SER A 181 4.47 -8.96 6.85
C SER A 181 4.52 -7.44 6.90
N ALA A 182 5.70 -6.89 7.20
CA ALA A 182 6.02 -5.48 7.00
C ALA A 182 7.04 -5.39 5.86
N TRP A 183 6.75 -4.55 4.87
CA TRP A 183 7.57 -4.42 3.69
C TRP A 183 8.36 -3.11 3.70
N GLU A 184 9.65 -3.20 3.44
CA GLU A 184 10.57 -2.08 3.32
C GLU A 184 11.08 -2.01 1.87
N PRO A 185 11.14 -0.80 1.26
CA PRO A 185 11.80 -0.63 -0.03
C PRO A 185 13.28 -1.00 0.07
N GLY A 186 13.76 -1.83 -0.87
CA GLY A 186 15.18 -2.17 -0.95
C GLY A 186 16.03 -1.04 -1.58
N GLU A 187 17.33 -1.28 -1.69
CA GLU A 187 18.24 -0.30 -2.29
C GLU A 187 18.06 -0.19 -3.81
N ASN A 188 17.60 -1.25 -4.45
CA ASN A 188 17.39 -1.29 -5.89
C ASN A 188 15.92 -1.04 -6.24
N LYS A 189 15.69 -0.50 -7.46
CA LYS A 189 14.33 -0.35 -7.99
C LYS A 189 13.63 -1.72 -8.04
N ASN A 190 12.38 -1.77 -7.61
CA ASN A 190 11.54 -2.97 -7.56
C ASN A 190 12.01 -4.06 -6.56
N GLU A 191 12.89 -3.72 -5.65
CA GLU A 191 13.31 -4.59 -4.56
C GLU A 191 12.51 -4.24 -3.29
N PHE A 192 11.99 -5.28 -2.63
CA PHE A 192 11.28 -5.15 -1.37
C PHE A 192 11.81 -6.17 -0.37
N ILE A 193 12.04 -5.72 0.84
CA ILE A 193 12.52 -6.56 1.95
C ILE A 193 11.36 -6.84 2.89
N ARG A 194 11.05 -8.11 3.10
CA ARG A 194 10.00 -8.52 4.03
C ARG A 194 10.56 -8.69 5.43
N HIS A 195 9.89 -8.07 6.39
CA HIS A 195 10.07 -8.29 7.82
C HIS A 195 8.85 -9.03 8.36
N ALA A 196 9.06 -10.19 8.98
CA ALA A 196 7.98 -10.97 9.57
C ALA A 196 7.88 -10.68 11.07
N GLU A 197 6.69 -10.29 11.53
CA GLU A 197 6.38 -10.08 12.94
C GLU A 197 5.40 -11.16 13.41
N PRO A 198 5.79 -12.06 14.34
CA PRO A 198 4.96 -13.19 14.73
C PRO A 198 3.70 -12.74 15.45
N LEU A 199 2.59 -13.40 15.18
CA LEU A 199 1.34 -13.23 15.88
C LEU A 199 1.25 -14.22 17.05
N TYR A 200 0.89 -13.72 18.23
CA TYR A 200 0.64 -14.53 19.40
C TYR A 200 -0.87 -14.63 19.61
N LEU A 201 -1.42 -15.78 19.25
CA LEU A 201 -2.84 -16.06 19.44
C LEU A 201 -3.06 -16.49 20.90
N SER A 202 -3.80 -15.69 21.66
CA SER A 202 -4.14 -15.99 23.05
C SER A 202 -5.62 -16.30 23.18
N LEU A 203 -5.95 -17.48 23.72
CA LEU A 203 -7.33 -17.88 24.04
C LEU A 203 -7.95 -17.07 25.19
N ILE A 204 -7.16 -16.27 25.91
CA ILE A 204 -7.63 -15.42 27.01
C ILE A 204 -8.37 -14.18 26.49
N HIS A 205 -8.20 -13.84 25.21
CA HIS A 205 -8.78 -12.65 24.57
C HIS A 205 -9.88 -12.99 23.55
N ILE A 206 -10.37 -14.21 23.55
CA ILE A 206 -11.53 -14.67 22.77
C ILE A 206 -12.79 -14.62 23.62
#